data_caba332bf847700f451e641b0c286ada
#
_entry.id   caba332bf847700f451e641b0c286ada
#
_cell.length_a   1.000
_cell.length_b   1.000
_cell.length_c   1.000
_cell.angle_alpha   90.00
_cell.angle_beta   90.00
_cell.angle_gamma   90.00
#
_symmetry.space_group_name_H-M   'P 1'
#
loop_
_entity.id
_entity.type
_entity.pdbx_description
1 polymer ?
#
loop_
_entity_poly.entity_id
_entity_poly.type
_entity_poly.pdbx_seq_one_letter_code
_entity_poly.pdbx_strand_id
1 'polypeptide(L)'
;MGMYTYFTFDGTVKEKYREPMFELLNGQSDESLYEEVKRLGLTFLEEFAKGERACQILYGAQCEDDCSYESATGVLHLECDIKNYYETNPDGSNRPKNSSALFIEALPELFDNDKKITYSFFYEEDEMAVELEYINGEWIQTNKEAYEKAWNEAHPYPGGW
;
A
#
# COMPACT_ATOMS: atom_id res chain seq x y z
N MET A 1 -1.75 23.08 -0.36
CA MET A 1 -0.76 22.10 -0.77
C MET A 1 -0.85 20.87 0.09
N GLY A 2 -0.99 19.74 -0.50
CA GLY A 2 -0.93 18.49 0.23
C GLY A 2 0.49 17.96 0.24
N MET A 3 0.81 17.22 1.26
CA MET A 3 2.08 16.53 1.38
C MET A 3 1.92 15.11 0.87
N TYR A 4 2.95 14.55 0.29
CA TYR A 4 2.92 13.21 -0.24
C TYR A 4 3.55 12.22 0.72
N THR A 5 3.02 11.00 0.71
CA THR A 5 3.63 9.85 1.38
C THR A 5 3.95 8.82 0.29
N TYR A 6 5.17 8.33 0.28
CA TYR A 6 5.61 7.31 -0.66
C TYR A 6 5.49 5.95 0.02
N PHE A 7 4.84 5.01 -0.65
CA PHE A 7 4.65 3.66 -0.13
C PHE A 7 5.33 2.64 -1.02
N THR A 8 5.85 1.59 -0.39
CA THR A 8 6.24 0.38 -1.11
C THR A 8 5.55 -0.81 -0.47
N PHE A 9 5.14 -1.78 -1.28
CA PHE A 9 4.47 -2.98 -0.81
C PHE A 9 5.13 -4.18 -1.48
N ASP A 10 5.55 -5.16 -0.68
CA ASP A 10 6.26 -6.33 -1.18
C ASP A 10 5.70 -7.62 -0.58
N GLY A 11 5.49 -8.62 -1.42
CA GLY A 11 5.02 -9.91 -0.96
C GLY A 11 4.85 -10.89 -2.11
N THR A 12 4.42 -12.08 -1.77
CA THR A 12 4.09 -13.11 -2.74
C THR A 12 2.59 -13.36 -2.70
N VAL A 13 1.91 -13.06 -3.79
CA VAL A 13 0.46 -13.22 -3.89
C VAL A 13 0.11 -14.70 -3.73
N LYS A 14 -0.90 -14.99 -2.91
CA LYS A 14 -1.40 -16.36 -2.73
C LYS A 14 -1.78 -16.94 -4.09
N GLU A 15 -1.52 -18.22 -4.26
CA GLU A 15 -1.75 -18.90 -5.54
C GLU A 15 -3.16 -18.66 -6.08
N LYS A 16 -4.18 -18.73 -5.21
CA LYS A 16 -5.57 -18.53 -5.62
C LYS A 16 -5.88 -17.13 -6.15
N TYR A 17 -5.04 -16.15 -5.83
CA TYR A 17 -5.27 -14.77 -6.26
C TYR A 17 -4.33 -14.31 -7.38
N ARG A 18 -3.43 -15.18 -7.83
CA ARG A 18 -2.42 -14.77 -8.83
C ARG A 18 -3.02 -14.32 -10.15
N GLU A 19 -3.95 -15.11 -10.71
CA GLU A 19 -4.61 -14.72 -11.95
C GLU A 19 -5.54 -13.53 -11.79
N PRO A 20 -6.40 -13.48 -10.76
CA PRO A 20 -7.20 -12.28 -10.51
C PRO A 20 -6.35 -11.02 -10.37
N MET A 21 -5.23 -11.09 -9.66
CA MET A 21 -4.35 -9.94 -9.51
C MET A 21 -3.68 -9.56 -10.82
N PHE A 22 -3.32 -10.54 -11.65
CA PHE A 22 -2.77 -10.25 -12.97
C PHE A 22 -3.78 -9.46 -13.80
N GLU A 23 -5.02 -9.90 -13.83
CA GLU A 23 -6.07 -9.18 -14.55
C GLU A 23 -6.31 -7.78 -13.98
N LEU A 24 -6.35 -7.67 -12.65
CA LEU A 24 -6.58 -6.39 -12.00
C LEU A 24 -5.47 -5.38 -12.32
N LEU A 25 -4.22 -5.81 -12.21
CA LEU A 25 -3.07 -4.92 -12.43
C LEU A 25 -2.88 -4.55 -13.90
N ASN A 26 -3.34 -5.39 -14.80
CA ASN A 26 -3.26 -5.10 -16.25
C ASN A 26 -4.53 -4.51 -16.81
N GLY A 27 -5.59 -4.45 -16.00
CA GLY A 27 -6.83 -3.86 -16.43
C GLY A 27 -6.71 -2.34 -16.42
N GLN A 28 -6.97 -1.73 -17.54
CA GLN A 28 -6.99 -0.28 -17.66
C GLN A 28 -8.33 0.16 -18.19
N SER A 29 -9.36 -0.47 -17.67
CA SER A 29 -10.70 -0.14 -18.14
C SER A 29 -11.14 1.19 -17.54
N ASP A 30 -12.02 1.85 -18.22
CA ASP A 30 -12.68 3.05 -17.71
C ASP A 30 -13.68 2.69 -16.59
N GLU A 31 -13.83 1.41 -16.30
CA GLU A 31 -14.71 0.97 -15.24
C GLU A 31 -14.07 1.22 -13.87
N SER A 32 -14.91 1.36 -12.87
CA SER A 32 -14.42 1.62 -11.53
C SER A 32 -13.62 0.41 -11.02
N LEU A 33 -12.57 0.70 -10.27
CA LEU A 33 -11.78 -0.34 -9.61
C LEU A 33 -12.66 -1.24 -8.75
N TYR A 34 -13.66 -0.67 -8.11
CA TYR A 34 -14.60 -1.41 -7.28
C TYR A 34 -15.33 -2.51 -8.08
N GLU A 35 -15.82 -2.17 -9.28
CA GLU A 35 -16.48 -3.15 -10.13
C GLU A 35 -15.54 -4.26 -10.58
N GLU A 36 -14.30 -3.92 -10.93
CA GLU A 36 -13.30 -4.90 -11.31
C GLU A 36 -12.95 -5.85 -10.16
N VAL A 37 -12.78 -5.31 -8.97
CA VAL A 37 -12.49 -6.11 -7.77
C VAL A 37 -13.64 -7.09 -7.51
N LYS A 38 -14.88 -6.65 -7.64
CA LYS A 38 -16.03 -7.53 -7.49
C LYS A 38 -16.07 -8.61 -8.56
N ARG A 39 -15.87 -8.23 -9.80
CA ARG A 39 -15.89 -9.17 -10.92
C ARG A 39 -14.85 -10.27 -10.75
N LEU A 40 -13.68 -9.91 -10.23
CA LEU A 40 -12.58 -10.85 -10.04
C LEU A 40 -12.66 -11.65 -8.74
N GLY A 41 -13.65 -11.39 -7.91
CA GLY A 41 -13.84 -12.11 -6.65
C GLY A 41 -12.85 -11.74 -5.54
N LEU A 42 -12.21 -10.59 -5.66
CA LEU A 42 -11.26 -10.11 -4.66
C LEU A 42 -12.00 -9.33 -3.57
N THR A 43 -12.89 -10.04 -2.86
CA THR A 43 -13.82 -9.41 -1.93
C THR A 43 -13.15 -8.63 -0.81
N PHE A 44 -11.97 -9.06 -0.38
CA PHE A 44 -11.22 -8.37 0.67
C PHE A 44 -10.68 -7.02 0.23
N LEU A 45 -10.74 -6.70 -1.06
CA LEU A 45 -10.32 -5.40 -1.59
C LEU A 45 -11.50 -4.46 -1.88
N GLU A 46 -12.75 -4.89 -1.62
CA GLU A 46 -13.91 -4.08 -1.99
C GLU A 46 -13.97 -2.73 -1.28
N GLU A 47 -13.76 -2.72 0.04
CA GLU A 47 -13.78 -1.45 0.77
C GLU A 47 -12.63 -0.53 0.35
N PHE A 48 -11.45 -1.11 0.17
CA PHE A 48 -10.30 -0.36 -0.36
C PHE A 48 -10.64 0.27 -1.71
N ALA A 49 -11.24 -0.51 -2.59
CA ALA A 49 -11.50 -0.08 -3.97
C ALA A 49 -12.52 1.07 -4.09
N LYS A 50 -13.28 1.34 -3.05
CA LYS A 50 -14.22 2.46 -3.04
C LYS A 50 -13.55 3.82 -2.88
N GLY A 51 -12.31 3.84 -2.42
CA GLY A 51 -11.62 5.07 -2.11
C GLY A 51 -11.06 5.81 -3.31
N GLU A 52 -11.00 7.11 -3.21
CA GLU A 52 -10.48 7.98 -4.28
C GLU A 52 -9.03 7.67 -4.64
N ARG A 53 -8.25 7.18 -3.68
CA ARG A 53 -6.82 6.93 -3.87
C ARG A 53 -6.49 5.49 -4.24
N ALA A 54 -7.48 4.61 -4.26
CA ALA A 54 -7.24 3.20 -4.54
C ALA A 54 -6.56 2.97 -5.89
N CYS A 55 -6.99 3.70 -6.92
CA CYS A 55 -6.37 3.61 -8.23
C CYS A 55 -4.90 4.04 -8.21
N GLN A 56 -4.56 5.02 -7.39
CA GLN A 56 -3.18 5.49 -7.29
C GLN A 56 -2.28 4.44 -6.66
N ILE A 57 -2.81 3.64 -5.76
CA ILE A 57 -2.04 2.56 -5.15
C ILE A 57 -1.76 1.44 -6.14
N LEU A 58 -2.79 1.02 -6.89
CA LEU A 58 -2.64 -0.10 -7.82
C LEU A 58 -2.14 0.32 -9.20
N TYR A 59 -2.60 1.44 -9.71
CA TYR A 59 -2.31 1.85 -11.08
C TYR A 59 -1.28 2.97 -11.19
N GLY A 60 -0.99 3.67 -10.12
CA GLY A 60 0.16 4.55 -10.06
C GLY A 60 1.44 3.78 -10.35
N ALA A 61 1.39 2.52 -10.00
CA ALA A 61 2.43 1.57 -10.27
C ALA A 61 2.67 1.31 -11.76
N GLN A 62 1.70 1.60 -12.61
CA GLN A 62 1.86 1.36 -14.04
C GLN A 62 2.73 2.40 -14.71
N CYS A 63 3.00 3.46 -14.02
CA CYS A 63 3.76 4.54 -14.61
C CYS A 63 5.21 4.22 -14.72
N GLU A 64 5.67 3.14 -14.09
CA GLU A 64 7.07 3.09 -14.00
C GLU A 64 7.72 1.74 -13.89
N ASP A 65 9.01 1.75 -14.11
CA ASP A 65 9.89 0.62 -14.02
C ASP A 65 10.08 0.12 -12.57
N ASP A 66 9.52 0.85 -11.60
CA ASP A 66 9.72 0.56 -10.18
C ASP A 66 8.76 -0.48 -9.63
N CYS A 67 7.77 -0.86 -10.42
CA CYS A 67 6.77 -1.83 -9.99
C CYS A 67 6.86 -3.10 -10.81
N SER A 68 6.64 -4.23 -10.18
CA SER A 68 6.72 -5.51 -10.88
C SER A 68 5.76 -6.53 -10.31
N TYR A 69 5.23 -7.36 -11.16
CA TYR A 69 4.43 -8.50 -10.77
C TYR A 69 4.68 -9.67 -11.70
N GLU A 70 5.03 -10.80 -11.11
CA GLU A 70 5.25 -12.02 -11.85
C GLU A 70 4.16 -13.02 -11.48
N SER A 71 3.19 -13.22 -12.36
CA SER A 71 2.03 -14.06 -12.05
C SER A 71 2.40 -15.53 -11.83
N ALA A 72 3.47 -16.01 -12.44
CA ALA A 72 3.90 -17.40 -12.28
C ALA A 72 4.36 -17.72 -10.86
N THR A 73 4.99 -16.77 -10.20
CA THR A 73 5.50 -16.94 -8.82
C THR A 73 4.67 -16.21 -7.79
N GLY A 74 3.91 -15.21 -8.20
CA GLY A 74 3.15 -14.34 -7.31
C GLY A 74 3.94 -13.18 -6.74
N VAL A 75 5.24 -13.07 -7.05
CA VAL A 75 6.07 -12.00 -6.48
C VAL A 75 5.62 -10.64 -6.98
N LEU A 76 5.24 -9.77 -6.04
CA LEU A 76 4.70 -8.45 -6.32
C LEU A 76 5.48 -7.38 -5.56
N HIS A 77 5.83 -6.32 -6.28
CA HIS A 77 6.41 -5.11 -5.71
C HIS A 77 5.65 -3.92 -6.28
N LEU A 78 5.06 -3.12 -5.40
CA LEU A 78 4.36 -1.90 -5.78
C LEU A 78 5.02 -0.70 -5.12
N GLU A 79 5.10 0.40 -5.86
CA GLU A 79 5.50 1.70 -5.32
C GLU A 79 4.47 2.73 -5.75
N CYS A 80 4.12 3.62 -4.83
CA CYS A 80 3.20 4.70 -5.17
C CYS A 80 3.43 5.89 -4.24
N ASP A 81 3.01 7.07 -4.70
CA ASP A 81 2.98 8.25 -3.87
C ASP A 81 1.54 8.74 -3.76
N ILE A 82 1.13 9.09 -2.55
CA ILE A 82 -0.25 9.47 -2.27
C ILE A 82 -0.26 10.79 -1.53
N LYS A 83 -1.08 11.70 -2.03
CA LYS A 83 -1.26 12.99 -1.38
C LYS A 83 -2.12 12.80 -0.14
N ASN A 84 -1.66 13.34 0.97
CA ASN A 84 -2.33 13.17 2.25
C ASN A 84 -3.49 14.15 2.43
N TYR A 85 -4.72 13.64 2.33
CA TYR A 85 -5.92 14.37 2.71
C TYR A 85 -7.05 13.35 2.91
N TYR A 86 -8.16 13.84 3.45
CA TYR A 86 -9.30 12.97 3.68
C TYR A 86 -9.88 12.45 2.37
N GLU A 87 -10.32 11.21 2.40
CA GLU A 87 -10.98 10.58 1.27
C GLU A 87 -12.46 10.45 1.52
N THR A 88 -13.23 10.42 0.45
CA THR A 88 -14.67 10.21 0.50
C THR A 88 -15.04 8.94 -0.23
N ASN A 89 -16.21 8.42 0.10
CA ASN A 89 -16.84 7.35 -0.65
C ASN A 89 -17.45 7.92 -1.93
N PRO A 90 -17.83 7.06 -2.90
CA PRO A 90 -18.48 7.53 -4.13
C PRO A 90 -19.75 8.38 -3.90
N ASP A 91 -20.43 8.18 -2.77
CA ASP A 91 -21.62 8.95 -2.43
C ASP A 91 -21.30 10.28 -1.74
N GLY A 92 -20.02 10.60 -1.56
CA GLY A 92 -19.60 11.86 -0.95
C GLY A 92 -19.44 11.81 0.56
N SER A 93 -19.78 10.69 1.20
CA SER A 93 -19.59 10.56 2.65
C SER A 93 -18.11 10.37 3.00
N ASN A 94 -17.72 10.79 4.20
CA ASN A 94 -16.35 10.65 4.66
C ASN A 94 -16.01 9.20 4.96
N ARG A 95 -14.76 8.84 4.69
CA ARG A 95 -14.26 7.50 4.99
C ARG A 95 -13.53 7.53 6.33
N PRO A 96 -13.84 6.58 7.25
CA PRO A 96 -13.12 6.51 8.52
C PRO A 96 -11.66 6.04 8.34
N LYS A 97 -11.39 5.27 7.28
CA LYS A 97 -10.04 4.83 6.94
C LYS A 97 -9.75 5.14 5.48
N ASN A 98 -8.56 5.64 5.20
CA ASN A 98 -8.16 5.95 3.83
C ASN A 98 -7.74 4.68 3.07
N SER A 99 -7.53 4.82 1.77
CA SER A 99 -7.19 3.70 0.89
C SER A 99 -5.91 3.00 1.29
N SER A 100 -4.87 3.75 1.70
CA SER A 100 -3.62 3.12 2.09
C SER A 100 -3.77 2.26 3.34
N ALA A 101 -4.53 2.74 4.33
CA ALA A 101 -4.79 1.96 5.54
C ALA A 101 -5.55 0.67 5.22
N LEU A 102 -6.57 0.76 4.37
CA LEU A 102 -7.35 -0.41 3.98
C LEU A 102 -6.54 -1.39 3.15
N PHE A 103 -5.66 -0.89 2.29
CA PHE A 103 -4.78 -1.76 1.52
C PHE A 103 -3.82 -2.52 2.42
N ILE A 104 -3.21 -1.83 3.39
CA ILE A 104 -2.31 -2.47 4.36
C ILE A 104 -3.05 -3.57 5.12
N GLU A 105 -4.29 -3.32 5.55
CA GLU A 105 -5.10 -4.31 6.23
C GLU A 105 -5.42 -5.52 5.35
N ALA A 106 -5.46 -5.34 4.04
CA ALA A 106 -5.76 -6.41 3.09
C ALA A 106 -4.53 -7.26 2.74
N LEU A 107 -3.32 -6.78 2.98
CA LEU A 107 -2.11 -7.48 2.57
C LEU A 107 -1.98 -8.91 3.13
N PRO A 108 -2.30 -9.17 4.41
CA PRO A 108 -2.20 -10.55 4.91
C PRO A 108 -3.16 -11.53 4.24
N GLU A 109 -4.27 -11.05 3.68
CA GLU A 109 -5.16 -11.91 2.91
C GLU A 109 -4.67 -12.09 1.48
N LEU A 110 -4.11 -11.06 0.89
CA LEU A 110 -3.59 -11.10 -0.48
C LEU A 110 -2.32 -11.95 -0.59
N PHE A 111 -1.41 -11.76 0.35
CA PHE A 111 -0.09 -12.38 0.31
C PHE A 111 0.00 -13.68 1.11
N ASP A 112 0.89 -14.56 0.65
CA ASP A 112 1.20 -15.81 1.32
C ASP A 112 1.94 -15.49 2.62
N ASN A 113 1.34 -15.90 3.76
CA ASN A 113 1.87 -15.60 5.08
C ASN A 113 3.10 -16.45 5.44
N ASP A 114 3.40 -17.49 4.65
CA ASP A 114 4.61 -18.27 4.83
C ASP A 114 5.82 -17.61 4.18
N LYS A 115 5.59 -16.50 3.50
CA LYS A 115 6.64 -15.74 2.84
C LYS A 115 6.68 -14.32 3.41
N LYS A 116 7.77 -13.63 3.15
CA LYS A 116 7.96 -12.28 3.69
C LYS A 116 6.95 -11.30 3.12
N ILE A 117 6.29 -10.56 3.99
CA ILE A 117 5.35 -9.50 3.64
C ILE A 117 5.86 -8.22 4.28
N THR A 118 6.16 -7.22 3.47
CA THR A 118 6.65 -5.95 3.99
C THR A 118 5.95 -4.78 3.32
N TYR A 119 5.92 -3.67 4.03
CA TYR A 119 5.63 -2.39 3.41
C TYR A 119 6.50 -1.32 4.07
N SER A 120 6.68 -0.23 3.35
CA SER A 120 7.35 0.93 3.92
C SER A 120 6.56 2.17 3.55
N PHE A 121 6.72 3.21 4.35
CA PHE A 121 6.19 4.51 3.98
C PHE A 121 7.19 5.60 4.33
N PHE A 122 7.23 6.62 3.48
CA PHE A 122 8.13 7.74 3.62
C PHE A 122 7.32 9.02 3.41
N TYR A 123 7.08 9.73 4.51
CA TYR A 123 6.47 11.04 4.44
C TYR A 123 7.53 12.04 3.98
N GLU A 124 7.20 12.90 3.03
CA GLU A 124 8.21 13.72 2.37
C GLU A 124 8.99 14.67 3.29
N GLU A 125 8.51 14.92 4.49
CA GLU A 125 9.25 15.71 5.49
C GLU A 125 10.05 14.85 6.47
N ASP A 126 9.95 13.54 6.37
CA ASP A 126 10.68 12.63 7.24
C ASP A 126 12.13 12.46 6.80
N GLU A 127 12.95 11.98 7.71
CA GLU A 127 14.38 11.79 7.47
C GLU A 127 14.67 10.45 6.79
N MET A 128 13.81 9.47 6.98
CA MET A 128 13.90 8.18 6.31
C MET A 128 12.57 7.45 6.37
N ALA A 129 12.44 6.42 5.56
CA ALA A 129 11.22 5.60 5.54
C ALA A 129 11.06 4.79 6.81
N VAL A 130 9.80 4.54 7.17
CA VAL A 130 9.46 3.54 8.19
C VAL A 130 9.25 2.23 7.45
N GLU A 131 9.93 1.18 7.91
CA GLU A 131 9.85 -0.15 7.29
C GLU A 131 9.18 -1.13 8.24
N LEU A 132 8.20 -1.87 7.75
CA LEU A 132 7.42 -2.82 8.56
C LEU A 132 7.36 -4.18 7.89
N GLU A 133 7.33 -5.21 8.73
CA GLU A 133 7.19 -6.59 8.28
C GLU A 133 6.05 -7.24 9.06
N TYR A 134 5.26 -8.06 8.37
CA TYR A 134 4.17 -8.80 9.00
C TYR A 134 4.73 -10.07 9.63
N ILE A 135 4.75 -10.11 10.95
CA ILE A 135 5.33 -11.23 11.72
C ILE A 135 4.34 -11.69 12.77
N ASN A 136 3.97 -12.96 12.71
CA ASN A 136 3.06 -13.58 13.69
C ASN A 136 1.76 -12.79 13.90
N GLY A 137 1.18 -12.31 12.81
CA GLY A 137 -0.10 -11.61 12.89
C GLY A 137 -0.02 -10.13 13.23
N GLU A 138 1.18 -9.58 13.31
CA GLU A 138 1.38 -8.18 13.67
C GLU A 138 2.36 -7.48 12.74
N TRP A 139 2.15 -6.19 12.53
CA TRP A 139 3.10 -5.36 11.80
C TRP A 139 4.16 -4.86 12.76
N ILE A 140 5.42 -5.21 12.47
CA ILE A 140 6.58 -4.86 13.32
C ILE A 140 7.50 -3.94 12.54
N GLN A 141 7.84 -2.81 13.13
CA GLN A 141 8.81 -1.90 12.51
C GLN A 141 10.21 -2.51 12.61
N THR A 142 10.84 -2.75 11.47
CA THR A 142 12.14 -3.44 11.41
C THR A 142 13.33 -2.48 11.46
N ASN A 143 13.11 -1.19 11.20
CA ASN A 143 14.21 -0.22 11.20
C ASN A 143 14.06 0.84 12.31
N LYS A 144 13.46 0.46 13.43
CA LYS A 144 13.15 1.43 14.49
C LYS A 144 14.39 2.17 15.00
N GLU A 145 15.48 1.46 15.26
CA GLU A 145 16.70 2.09 15.77
C GLU A 145 17.30 3.07 14.76
N ALA A 146 17.39 2.66 13.51
CA ALA A 146 17.91 3.53 12.46
C ALA A 146 17.02 4.76 12.26
N TYR A 147 15.71 4.58 12.31
CA TYR A 147 14.75 5.68 12.17
C TYR A 147 14.90 6.67 13.31
N GLU A 148 14.97 6.20 14.54
CA GLU A 148 15.14 7.07 15.72
C GLU A 148 16.46 7.82 15.68
N LYS A 149 17.53 7.16 15.24
CA LYS A 149 18.83 7.79 15.11
C LYS A 149 18.81 8.92 14.06
N ALA A 150 18.21 8.66 12.90
CA ALA A 150 18.09 9.66 11.85
C ALA A 150 17.28 10.87 12.32
N TRP A 151 16.17 10.59 13.02
CA TRP A 151 15.32 11.65 13.55
C TRP A 151 16.06 12.51 14.57
N ASN A 152 16.80 11.87 15.51
CA ASN A 152 17.56 12.58 16.54
C ASN A 152 18.69 13.41 15.93
N GLU A 153 19.35 12.95 14.88
CA GLU A 153 20.40 13.69 14.21
C GLU A 153 19.84 14.95 13.52
N ALA A 154 18.62 14.83 12.97
CA ALA A 154 17.95 15.96 12.33
C ALA A 154 17.33 16.92 13.35
N HIS A 155 17.06 16.44 14.57
CA HIS A 155 16.44 17.22 15.64
C HIS A 155 17.31 17.16 16.89
N PRO A 156 18.48 17.84 16.87
CA PRO A 156 19.47 17.69 17.96
C PRO A 156 19.06 18.27 19.30
N TYR A 157 17.92 18.93 19.37
CA TYR A 157 17.43 19.50 20.62
C TYR A 157 16.12 18.82 21.03
N PRO A 158 16.21 17.64 21.62
CA PRO A 158 15.01 16.92 22.07
C PRO A 158 14.26 17.75 23.11
N GLY A 159 12.94 17.71 23.05
CA GLY A 159 12.12 18.50 23.93
C GLY A 159 11.47 19.69 23.28
N GLY A 160 11.55 19.77 21.98
CA GLY A 160 10.68 20.67 21.26
C GLY A 160 11.11 22.09 21.16
N TRP A 161 12.20 22.23 20.76
CA TRP A 161 12.61 23.53 20.31
C TRP A 161 11.85 23.96 19.11
#